data_feecc942911d78d91067de727fdf36f9
#
_entry.id   feecc942911d78d91067de727fdf36f9
#
_cell.length_a   1.000
_cell.length_b   1.000
_cell.length_c   1.000
_cell.angle_alpha   90.00
_cell.angle_beta   90.00
_cell.angle_gamma   90.00
#
_symmetry.space_group_name_H-M   'P 1'
#
loop_
_entity.id
_entity.type
_entity.pdbx_description
1 polymer ?
#
loop_
_entity_poly.entity_id
_entity_poly.type
_entity_poly.pdbx_seq_one_letter_code
_entity_poly.pdbx_strand_id
1 'polypeptide(L)'
;VNAGGSTSRWENASGEVVLLNDIDLSGLTEWTPIGAGKATGTPSYNTLVNPFSGVFNGQGHTISGIQWTFDAESETTHLHGLFGALKGATVKNLKLGAAGDQITVTGASQNVVAVGALTGYAEGSTITAVTNNVSVILTGDNPDATLMMLAGIAGCAKSTVIGGETKADAVVNNGDVKTGRITNTANGGTGMNVGGICAFTLGAGIKIDYCTNNGEVSAPTGRGGGLVGTLGGSTSEENGTAVSNSVNNGTVQDDAAGQYGGSRDYYNYKRMGGLVGGTVTNNNIRIEYCTNNGNVFSQLGCRTGGFVGHNQATIVGCVNKGTILANITYDAGAPQHGPGWACGYSAKGLVTQCAKGGRVGEWDTYKDNPSGAPEATNDN
;
A
#
# COMPACT_ATOMS: atom_id res chain seq x y z
N VAL A 1 -16.72 -15.47 14.95
CA VAL A 1 -16.47 -14.02 14.83
C VAL A 1 -17.56 -13.38 13.98
N ASN A 2 -17.71 -13.78 12.72
CA ASN A 2 -18.64 -13.11 11.78
C ASN A 2 -20.12 -13.12 12.23
N ALA A 3 -20.52 -14.11 13.04
CA ALA A 3 -21.84 -14.18 13.65
C ALA A 3 -21.93 -13.46 15.01
N GLY A 4 -20.95 -12.67 15.39
CA GLY A 4 -20.89 -12.00 16.70
C GLY A 4 -20.50 -12.92 17.87
N GLY A 5 -20.02 -14.12 17.59
CA GLY A 5 -19.58 -15.07 18.62
C GLY A 5 -18.19 -14.74 19.19
N SER A 6 -17.97 -15.17 20.44
CA SER A 6 -16.65 -15.08 21.09
C SER A 6 -15.64 -16.05 20.47
N THR A 7 -14.37 -15.68 20.49
CA THR A 7 -13.23 -16.54 20.12
C THR A 7 -12.75 -17.44 21.26
N SER A 8 -13.25 -17.25 22.46
CA SER A 8 -12.74 -17.88 23.69
C SER A 8 -12.62 -19.42 23.65
N ARG A 9 -13.46 -20.10 22.88
CA ARG A 9 -13.39 -21.57 22.71
C ARG A 9 -12.21 -22.04 21.84
N TRP A 10 -11.54 -21.14 21.12
CA TRP A 10 -10.37 -21.41 20.27
C TRP A 10 -9.10 -20.76 20.80
N GLU A 11 -9.19 -20.13 21.97
CA GLU A 11 -8.07 -19.46 22.61
C GLU A 11 -7.29 -20.44 23.49
N ASN A 12 -5.98 -20.29 23.50
CA ASN A 12 -5.10 -20.96 24.45
C ASN A 12 -5.23 -20.32 25.85
N ALA A 13 -4.45 -20.82 26.82
CA ALA A 13 -4.43 -20.30 28.17
C ALA A 13 -4.00 -18.83 28.30
N SER A 14 -3.38 -18.29 27.28
CA SER A 14 -2.97 -16.86 27.19
C SER A 14 -4.00 -15.98 26.50
N GLY A 15 -5.16 -16.51 26.12
CA GLY A 15 -6.19 -15.77 25.38
C GLY A 15 -5.86 -15.51 23.93
N GLU A 16 -5.01 -16.33 23.31
CA GLU A 16 -4.63 -16.19 21.89
C GLU A 16 -5.31 -17.28 21.06
N VAL A 17 -5.85 -16.92 19.90
CA VAL A 17 -6.18 -17.86 18.83
C VAL A 17 -4.87 -18.26 18.16
N VAL A 18 -4.55 -19.54 18.18
CA VAL A 18 -3.25 -20.05 17.69
C VAL A 18 -3.43 -21.04 16.54
N LEU A 19 -2.50 -21.03 15.60
CA LEU A 19 -2.33 -22.12 14.65
C LEU A 19 -1.48 -23.21 15.30
N LEU A 20 -1.92 -24.46 15.21
CA LEU A 20 -1.17 -25.62 15.72
C LEU A 20 -0.40 -26.35 14.61
N ASN A 21 -0.76 -26.11 13.36
CA ASN A 21 -0.16 -26.67 12.15
C ASN A 21 -0.32 -25.72 11.00
N ASP A 22 0.38 -25.99 9.92
CA ASP A 22 0.14 -25.33 8.64
C ASP A 22 -1.28 -25.65 8.13
N ILE A 23 -1.90 -24.71 7.44
CA ILE A 23 -3.23 -24.85 6.86
C ILE A 23 -3.14 -24.69 5.35
N ASP A 24 -3.62 -25.71 4.63
CA ASP A 24 -3.79 -25.65 3.17
C ASP A 24 -5.25 -25.37 2.82
N LEU A 25 -5.49 -24.24 2.14
CA LEU A 25 -6.79 -23.79 1.70
C LEU A 25 -7.04 -24.05 0.19
N SER A 26 -6.19 -24.80 -0.48
CA SER A 26 -6.26 -25.05 -1.94
C SER A 26 -7.60 -25.65 -2.41
N GLY A 27 -8.38 -26.22 -1.50
CA GLY A 27 -9.74 -26.70 -1.79
C GLY A 27 -10.84 -25.65 -1.72
N LEU A 28 -10.52 -24.42 -1.30
CA LEU A 28 -11.49 -23.34 -1.13
C LEU A 28 -11.39 -22.34 -2.29
N THR A 29 -12.45 -22.25 -3.08
CA THR A 29 -12.56 -21.27 -4.17
C THR A 29 -13.13 -19.93 -3.70
N GLU A 30 -13.81 -19.92 -2.57
CA GLU A 30 -14.44 -18.74 -1.96
C GLU A 30 -13.97 -18.61 -0.51
N TRP A 31 -13.77 -17.39 -0.08
CA TRP A 31 -13.37 -17.07 1.28
C TRP A 31 -14.24 -15.96 1.85
N THR A 32 -14.86 -16.22 2.98
CA THR A 32 -15.49 -15.16 3.77
C THR A 32 -14.46 -14.64 4.77
N PRO A 33 -14.00 -13.40 4.65
CA PRO A 33 -12.98 -12.85 5.54
C PRO A 33 -13.38 -12.94 7.02
N ILE A 34 -12.40 -13.19 7.89
CA ILE A 34 -12.61 -13.18 9.33
C ILE A 34 -12.83 -11.74 9.79
N GLY A 35 -13.96 -11.47 10.43
CA GLY A 35 -14.39 -10.10 10.74
C GLY A 35 -14.97 -9.41 9.51
N ALA A 36 -16.03 -8.65 9.69
CA ALA A 36 -16.73 -8.01 8.60
C ALA A 36 -16.75 -6.48 8.76
N GLY A 37 -16.94 -5.80 7.65
CA GLY A 37 -17.14 -4.35 7.64
C GLY A 37 -17.71 -3.88 6.33
N LYS A 38 -18.51 -2.83 6.39
CA LYS A 38 -18.94 -2.07 5.23
C LYS A 38 -18.18 -0.76 5.18
N ALA A 39 -17.61 -0.47 4.03
CA ALA A 39 -17.10 0.85 3.77
C ALA A 39 -18.26 1.74 3.34
N THR A 40 -18.64 2.70 4.16
CA THR A 40 -19.64 3.71 3.83
C THR A 40 -18.96 5.07 3.66
N GLY A 41 -18.81 5.53 2.42
CA GLY A 41 -18.29 6.87 2.11
C GLY A 41 -16.76 7.00 2.14
N THR A 42 -16.24 8.23 2.01
CA THR A 42 -14.82 8.56 2.15
C THR A 42 -14.23 8.03 3.44
N PRO A 43 -12.92 7.73 3.51
CA PRO A 43 -12.28 6.69 4.34
C PRO A 43 -12.46 6.76 5.86
N SER A 44 -13.61 7.09 6.33
CA SER A 44 -14.05 6.85 7.70
C SER A 44 -14.99 5.65 7.69
N TYR A 45 -14.43 4.46 7.80
CA TYR A 45 -15.20 3.22 7.95
C TYR A 45 -15.97 3.26 9.26
N ASN A 46 -17.17 3.81 9.23
CA ASN A 46 -17.94 4.06 10.45
C ASN A 46 -18.72 2.85 10.93
N THR A 47 -18.75 1.77 10.14
CA THR A 47 -19.57 0.60 10.50
C THR A 47 -18.77 -0.69 10.29
N LEU A 48 -17.95 -1.04 11.27
CA LEU A 48 -17.39 -2.38 11.36
C LEU A 48 -18.42 -3.30 12.03
N VAL A 49 -18.75 -4.38 11.37
CA VAL A 49 -19.65 -5.40 11.91
C VAL A 49 -18.80 -6.60 12.31
N ASN A 50 -18.75 -6.88 13.61
CA ASN A 50 -18.01 -8.01 14.16
C ASN A 50 -16.52 -8.07 13.72
N PRO A 51 -15.73 -6.99 13.82
CA PRO A 51 -14.32 -7.06 13.53
C PRO A 51 -13.63 -8.06 14.45
N PHE A 52 -12.55 -8.66 13.97
CA PHE A 52 -11.69 -9.45 14.85
C PHE A 52 -10.94 -8.51 15.82
N SER A 53 -11.02 -8.78 17.12
CA SER A 53 -10.43 -7.92 18.16
C SER A 53 -9.53 -8.68 19.16
N GLY A 54 -9.23 -9.96 18.88
CA GLY A 54 -8.37 -10.78 19.72
C GLY A 54 -6.91 -10.78 19.28
N VAL A 55 -6.16 -11.70 19.85
CA VAL A 55 -4.79 -12.02 19.41
C VAL A 55 -4.84 -13.25 18.52
N PHE A 56 -4.31 -13.10 17.29
CA PHE A 56 -4.09 -14.22 16.37
C PHE A 56 -2.58 -14.45 16.28
N ASN A 57 -2.14 -15.60 16.75
CA ASN A 57 -0.75 -16.00 16.75
C ASN A 57 -0.55 -17.21 15.82
N GLY A 58 0.07 -16.98 14.67
CA GLY A 58 0.36 -18.03 13.69
C GLY A 58 1.43 -19.03 14.15
N GLN A 59 2.15 -18.76 15.24
CA GLN A 59 3.25 -19.60 15.77
C GLN A 59 4.32 -19.97 14.72
N GLY A 60 4.45 -19.16 13.67
CA GLY A 60 5.37 -19.41 12.55
C GLY A 60 4.80 -20.37 11.49
N HIS A 61 3.57 -20.86 11.67
CA HIS A 61 2.88 -21.69 10.69
C HIS A 61 2.44 -20.90 9.47
N THR A 62 2.17 -21.65 8.40
CA THR A 62 1.75 -21.12 7.10
C THR A 62 0.26 -21.38 6.85
N ILE A 63 -0.43 -20.38 6.32
CA ILE A 63 -1.73 -20.55 5.66
C ILE A 63 -1.47 -20.38 4.16
N SER A 64 -1.70 -21.42 3.35
CA SER A 64 -1.39 -21.45 1.92
C SER A 64 -2.55 -21.97 1.08
N GLY A 65 -2.37 -22.06 -0.24
CA GLY A 65 -3.42 -22.49 -1.16
C GLY A 65 -4.47 -21.41 -1.42
N ILE A 66 -4.08 -20.16 -1.34
CA ILE A 66 -4.99 -19.00 -1.45
C ILE A 66 -5.21 -18.67 -2.92
N GLN A 67 -6.42 -18.96 -3.42
CA GLN A 67 -6.85 -18.65 -4.78
C GLN A 67 -8.26 -18.05 -4.72
N TRP A 68 -8.38 -16.89 -4.06
CA TRP A 68 -9.68 -16.27 -3.82
C TRP A 68 -9.99 -15.23 -4.88
N THR A 69 -11.28 -15.15 -5.25
CA THR A 69 -11.79 -14.09 -6.12
C THR A 69 -12.87 -13.30 -5.40
N PHE A 70 -12.73 -11.99 -5.40
CA PHE A 70 -13.74 -11.07 -4.90
C PHE A 70 -14.30 -10.24 -6.03
N ASP A 71 -15.62 -10.23 -6.14
CA ASP A 71 -16.34 -9.36 -7.06
C ASP A 71 -16.73 -8.08 -6.32
N ALA A 72 -16.02 -6.99 -6.58
CA ALA A 72 -16.22 -5.70 -5.92
C ALA A 72 -17.62 -5.10 -6.19
N GLU A 73 -18.31 -5.52 -7.24
CA GLU A 73 -19.64 -5.02 -7.60
C GLU A 73 -20.76 -5.73 -6.82
N SER A 74 -20.65 -7.04 -6.67
CA SER A 74 -21.71 -7.89 -6.07
C SER A 74 -21.61 -8.00 -4.54
N GLU A 75 -20.45 -7.71 -3.98
CA GLU A 75 -20.19 -7.92 -2.56
C GLU A 75 -20.89 -6.89 -1.67
N THR A 76 -21.47 -7.36 -0.59
CA THR A 76 -22.03 -6.47 0.46
C THR A 76 -20.99 -5.97 1.45
N THR A 77 -19.83 -6.61 1.48
CA THR A 77 -18.65 -6.20 2.26
C THR A 77 -17.55 -5.81 1.30
N HIS A 78 -16.86 -4.74 1.60
CA HIS A 78 -15.82 -4.19 0.73
C HIS A 78 -14.44 -4.23 1.41
N LEU A 79 -14.31 -5.06 2.45
CA LEU A 79 -13.08 -5.26 3.21
C LEU A 79 -12.65 -6.72 3.06
N HIS A 80 -11.56 -6.96 2.33
CA HIS A 80 -11.14 -8.30 1.93
C HIS A 80 -9.69 -8.62 2.31
N GLY A 81 -9.44 -9.89 2.57
CA GLY A 81 -8.18 -10.49 2.96
C GLY A 81 -8.42 -11.73 3.79
N LEU A 82 -7.42 -12.27 4.46
CA LEU A 82 -7.63 -13.30 5.49
C LEU A 82 -8.60 -12.76 6.57
N PHE A 83 -8.38 -11.52 6.99
CA PHE A 83 -9.30 -10.74 7.82
C PHE A 83 -9.96 -9.64 6.97
N GLY A 84 -11.27 -9.48 7.12
CA GLY A 84 -11.95 -8.31 6.55
C GLY A 84 -11.64 -7.06 7.38
N ALA A 85 -11.83 -7.16 8.70
CA ALA A 85 -11.58 -6.06 9.63
C ALA A 85 -10.92 -6.52 10.92
N LEU A 86 -9.90 -5.77 11.33
CA LEU A 86 -9.22 -5.84 12.63
C LEU A 86 -9.56 -4.58 13.44
N LYS A 87 -9.88 -4.74 14.73
CA LYS A 87 -10.09 -3.60 15.64
C LYS A 87 -9.53 -3.88 17.02
N GLY A 88 -8.49 -3.15 17.43
CA GLY A 88 -7.79 -3.41 18.68
C GLY A 88 -7.14 -4.80 18.73
N ALA A 89 -6.85 -5.38 17.56
CA ALA A 89 -6.37 -6.75 17.42
C ALA A 89 -4.85 -6.82 17.35
N THR A 90 -4.30 -7.99 17.64
CA THR A 90 -2.90 -8.32 17.35
C THR A 90 -2.85 -9.53 16.43
N VAL A 91 -2.14 -9.40 15.29
CA VAL A 91 -1.82 -10.52 14.39
C VAL A 91 -0.31 -10.66 14.36
N LYS A 92 0.18 -11.86 14.69
CA LYS A 92 1.63 -12.08 14.82
C LYS A 92 2.09 -13.46 14.40
N ASN A 93 3.40 -13.56 14.07
CA ASN A 93 4.10 -14.83 13.82
C ASN A 93 3.40 -15.68 12.74
N LEU A 94 3.01 -15.09 11.63
CA LEU A 94 2.24 -15.75 10.57
C LEU A 94 2.98 -15.72 9.24
N LYS A 95 2.96 -16.84 8.53
CA LYS A 95 3.27 -16.88 7.10
C LYS A 95 1.98 -17.03 6.32
N LEU A 96 1.72 -16.13 5.40
CA LEU A 96 0.52 -16.11 4.57
C LEU A 96 0.91 -16.34 3.11
N GLY A 97 0.39 -17.41 2.54
CA GLY A 97 0.58 -17.79 1.15
C GLY A 97 1.85 -18.58 0.86
N ALA A 98 1.79 -19.29 -0.23
CA ALA A 98 2.90 -19.94 -0.94
C ALA A 98 3.15 -19.23 -2.27
N ALA A 99 4.19 -19.64 -3.00
CA ALA A 99 4.45 -19.12 -4.34
C ALA A 99 3.27 -19.43 -5.27
N GLY A 100 2.74 -18.38 -5.93
CA GLY A 100 1.59 -18.48 -6.83
C GLY A 100 0.23 -18.25 -6.15
N ASP A 101 0.18 -18.12 -4.83
CA ASP A 101 -1.05 -17.74 -4.15
C ASP A 101 -1.48 -16.31 -4.51
N GLN A 102 -2.79 -16.13 -4.73
CA GLN A 102 -3.33 -14.88 -5.26
C GLN A 102 -4.73 -14.58 -4.74
N ILE A 103 -4.97 -13.32 -4.48
CA ILE A 103 -6.29 -12.73 -4.32
C ILE A 103 -6.58 -11.93 -5.59
N THR A 104 -7.63 -12.32 -6.32
CA THR A 104 -8.10 -11.62 -7.52
C THR A 104 -9.31 -10.76 -7.18
N VAL A 105 -9.24 -9.48 -7.53
CA VAL A 105 -10.37 -8.55 -7.43
C VAL A 105 -10.93 -8.33 -8.81
N THR A 106 -12.24 -8.50 -8.98
CA THR A 106 -12.98 -8.29 -10.24
C THR A 106 -14.10 -7.28 -10.04
N GLY A 107 -14.75 -6.90 -11.13
CA GLY A 107 -15.92 -6.04 -11.10
C GLY A 107 -15.59 -4.55 -10.95
N ALA A 108 -16.59 -3.73 -11.27
CA ALA A 108 -16.57 -2.28 -11.16
C ALA A 108 -17.44 -1.87 -9.97
N SER A 109 -16.86 -1.16 -8.98
CA SER A 109 -17.61 -0.76 -7.80
C SER A 109 -17.60 0.76 -7.61
N GLN A 110 -18.78 1.33 -7.41
CA GLN A 110 -18.90 2.71 -6.92
C GLN A 110 -18.62 2.83 -5.40
N ASN A 111 -18.38 1.72 -4.74
CA ASN A 111 -18.12 1.67 -3.31
C ASN A 111 -16.65 1.84 -2.99
N VAL A 112 -16.36 2.11 -1.72
CA VAL A 112 -15.00 2.09 -1.18
C VAL A 112 -14.60 0.64 -0.94
N VAL A 113 -13.55 0.18 -1.60
CA VAL A 113 -13.04 -1.19 -1.51
C VAL A 113 -11.63 -1.17 -0.93
N ALA A 114 -11.37 -1.98 0.08
CA ALA A 114 -10.04 -2.15 0.65
C ALA A 114 -9.67 -3.63 0.71
N VAL A 115 -8.58 -3.98 0.05
CA VAL A 115 -8.05 -5.33 -0.04
C VAL A 115 -6.60 -5.34 0.40
N GLY A 116 -6.31 -6.18 1.38
CA GLY A 116 -4.93 -6.54 1.74
C GLY A 116 -4.86 -8.05 1.86
N ALA A 117 -3.74 -8.68 1.49
CA ALA A 117 -3.67 -10.12 1.63
C ALA A 117 -3.95 -10.58 3.07
N LEU A 118 -3.47 -9.82 4.07
CA LEU A 118 -3.78 -10.08 5.46
C LEU A 118 -5.11 -9.48 5.90
N THR A 119 -5.34 -8.18 5.62
CA THR A 119 -6.56 -7.51 6.09
C THR A 119 -7.01 -6.38 5.17
N GLY A 120 -8.33 -6.27 4.97
CA GLY A 120 -8.91 -5.12 4.29
C GLY A 120 -8.76 -3.84 5.11
N TYR A 121 -9.05 -3.90 6.41
CA TYR A 121 -9.01 -2.75 7.30
C TYR A 121 -8.46 -3.10 8.68
N ALA A 122 -7.60 -2.25 9.21
CA ALA A 122 -7.10 -2.38 10.58
C ALA A 122 -7.25 -1.05 11.34
N GLU A 123 -7.85 -1.09 12.53
CA GLU A 123 -8.01 0.08 13.41
C GLU A 123 -7.45 -0.22 14.80
N GLY A 124 -6.54 0.63 15.29
CA GLY A 124 -5.96 0.50 16.63
C GLY A 124 -5.28 -0.85 16.86
N SER A 125 -4.78 -1.48 15.81
CA SER A 125 -4.31 -2.86 15.80
C SER A 125 -2.79 -2.94 15.67
N THR A 126 -2.24 -4.13 15.93
CA THR A 126 -0.81 -4.41 15.76
C THR A 126 -0.63 -5.61 14.83
N ILE A 127 0.18 -5.48 13.78
CA ILE A 127 0.54 -6.54 12.85
C ILE A 127 2.06 -6.68 12.90
N THR A 128 2.57 -7.82 13.37
CA THR A 128 4.01 -7.99 13.61
C THR A 128 4.49 -9.40 13.26
N ALA A 129 5.73 -9.56 12.83
CA ALA A 129 6.32 -10.83 12.43
C ALA A 129 5.42 -11.60 11.43
N VAL A 130 4.97 -10.91 10.38
CA VAL A 130 4.14 -11.48 9.31
C VAL A 130 4.91 -11.48 8.00
N THR A 131 4.92 -12.62 7.32
CA THR A 131 5.43 -12.75 5.94
C THR A 131 4.27 -13.07 5.02
N ASN A 132 4.04 -12.23 4.03
CA ASN A 132 3.05 -12.44 2.98
C ASN A 132 3.70 -12.84 1.65
N ASN A 133 3.21 -13.90 1.03
CA ASN A 133 3.58 -14.35 -0.32
C ASN A 133 2.39 -14.28 -1.31
N VAL A 134 1.23 -13.85 -0.85
CA VAL A 134 0.02 -13.76 -1.68
C VAL A 134 0.06 -12.48 -2.49
N SER A 135 -0.14 -12.61 -3.79
CA SER A 135 -0.34 -11.45 -4.67
C SER A 135 -1.78 -10.91 -4.57
N VAL A 136 -1.95 -9.60 -4.71
CA VAL A 136 -3.27 -8.94 -4.77
C VAL A 136 -3.41 -8.28 -6.12
N ILE A 137 -4.31 -8.80 -6.95
CA ILE A 137 -4.44 -8.41 -8.36
C ILE A 137 -5.86 -7.94 -8.65
N LEU A 138 -6.01 -6.68 -9.06
CA LEU A 138 -7.25 -6.22 -9.68
C LEU A 138 -7.17 -6.47 -11.19
N THR A 139 -8.11 -7.26 -11.71
CA THR A 139 -8.18 -7.59 -13.14
C THR A 139 -9.10 -6.63 -13.87
N GLY A 140 -8.64 -6.18 -15.03
CA GLY A 140 -9.40 -5.27 -15.88
C GLY A 140 -9.42 -3.81 -15.39
N ASP A 141 -10.12 -2.98 -16.15
CA ASP A 141 -10.32 -1.57 -15.81
C ASP A 141 -11.56 -1.43 -14.92
N ASN A 142 -11.49 -0.55 -13.94
CA ASN A 142 -12.63 -0.25 -13.07
C ASN A 142 -13.08 1.20 -13.29
N PRO A 143 -14.02 1.45 -14.23
CA PRO A 143 -14.39 2.81 -14.62
C PRO A 143 -15.12 3.59 -13.53
N ASP A 144 -15.78 2.90 -12.61
CA ASP A 144 -16.71 3.52 -11.65
C ASP A 144 -16.22 3.52 -10.20
N ALA A 145 -15.00 3.04 -9.94
CA ALA A 145 -14.48 2.97 -8.58
C ALA A 145 -14.40 4.35 -7.91
N THR A 146 -15.02 4.47 -6.75
CA THR A 146 -14.96 5.68 -5.94
C THR A 146 -13.66 5.77 -5.17
N LEU A 147 -13.24 4.69 -4.52
CA LEU A 147 -11.98 4.57 -3.81
C LEU A 147 -11.60 3.10 -3.69
N MET A 148 -10.45 2.75 -4.25
CA MET A 148 -9.88 1.41 -4.12
C MET A 148 -8.53 1.47 -3.41
N MET A 149 -8.32 0.57 -2.48
CA MET A 149 -7.11 0.48 -1.66
C MET A 149 -6.63 -0.97 -1.70
N LEU A 150 -5.53 -1.22 -2.44
CA LEU A 150 -4.96 -2.55 -2.60
C LEU A 150 -3.55 -2.60 -2.03
N ALA A 151 -3.26 -3.60 -1.21
CA ALA A 151 -1.94 -3.76 -0.61
C ALA A 151 -1.58 -5.23 -0.35
N GLY A 152 -0.28 -5.47 -0.18
CA GLY A 152 0.22 -6.79 0.21
C GLY A 152 -0.16 -7.18 1.64
N ILE A 153 -0.31 -6.22 2.56
CA ILE A 153 -0.64 -6.50 3.96
C ILE A 153 -2.01 -5.91 4.35
N ALA A 154 -2.17 -4.59 4.32
CA ALA A 154 -3.39 -3.93 4.78
C ALA A 154 -3.93 -2.95 3.74
N GLY A 155 -5.17 -3.13 3.28
CA GLY A 155 -5.81 -2.18 2.37
C GLY A 155 -5.90 -0.78 2.99
N CYS A 156 -6.38 -0.69 4.23
CA CYS A 156 -6.41 0.56 4.98
C CYS A 156 -6.00 0.33 6.44
N ALA A 157 -5.17 1.23 6.97
CA ALA A 157 -4.76 1.22 8.36
C ALA A 157 -5.10 2.54 9.06
N LYS A 158 -5.79 2.47 10.19
CA LYS A 158 -6.13 3.61 11.03
C LYS A 158 -5.53 3.42 12.42
N SER A 159 -4.70 4.36 12.85
CA SER A 159 -4.06 4.32 14.18
C SER A 159 -3.45 2.95 14.51
N THR A 160 -2.77 2.33 13.55
CA THR A 160 -2.32 0.94 13.56
C THR A 160 -0.81 0.86 13.47
N VAL A 161 -0.22 -0.13 14.11
CA VAL A 161 1.20 -0.46 14.03
C VAL A 161 1.39 -1.65 13.08
N ILE A 162 2.21 -1.50 12.05
CA ILE A 162 2.62 -2.57 11.12
C ILE A 162 4.14 -2.71 11.22
N GLY A 163 4.62 -3.90 11.60
CA GLY A 163 5.99 -4.15 11.98
C GLY A 163 6.19 -3.98 13.48
N GLY A 164 7.37 -3.60 13.90
CA GLY A 164 7.66 -3.47 15.32
C GLY A 164 8.97 -2.73 15.57
N GLU A 165 9.49 -2.80 16.77
CA GLU A 165 10.68 -2.06 17.18
C GLU A 165 11.99 -2.72 16.75
N THR A 166 11.92 -3.96 16.27
CA THR A 166 13.10 -4.76 15.90
C THR A 166 12.90 -5.51 14.59
N LYS A 167 13.99 -6.00 14.01
CA LYS A 167 13.94 -6.86 12.83
C LYS A 167 13.22 -8.20 13.07
N ALA A 168 13.11 -8.65 14.31
CA ALA A 168 12.37 -9.86 14.65
C ALA A 168 10.85 -9.68 14.47
N ASP A 169 10.39 -8.45 14.57
CA ASP A 169 8.99 -8.07 14.43
C ASP A 169 8.63 -7.69 12.98
N ALA A 170 9.58 -7.83 12.06
CA ALA A 170 9.45 -7.36 10.69
C ALA A 170 8.21 -7.91 9.98
N VAL A 171 7.59 -7.05 9.20
CA VAL A 171 6.52 -7.45 8.26
C VAL A 171 7.10 -7.41 6.84
N VAL A 172 6.95 -8.54 6.14
CA VAL A 172 7.52 -8.72 4.80
C VAL A 172 6.41 -9.02 3.80
N ASN A 173 6.36 -8.27 2.73
CA ASN A 173 5.53 -8.57 1.58
C ASN A 173 6.41 -9.05 0.41
N ASN A 174 6.14 -10.27 -0.07
CA ASN A 174 6.75 -10.85 -1.26
C ASN A 174 5.77 -10.93 -2.44
N GLY A 175 4.47 -10.77 -2.18
CA GLY A 175 3.44 -10.80 -3.22
C GLY A 175 3.36 -9.49 -4.00
N ASP A 176 3.05 -9.60 -5.27
CA ASP A 176 2.80 -8.44 -6.13
C ASP A 176 1.47 -7.77 -5.79
N VAL A 177 1.39 -6.46 -5.97
CA VAL A 177 0.14 -5.70 -5.87
C VAL A 177 -0.07 -4.96 -7.18
N LYS A 178 -1.01 -5.44 -7.99
CA LYS A 178 -1.25 -4.93 -9.35
C LYS A 178 -2.69 -4.51 -9.52
N THR A 179 -2.89 -3.39 -10.17
CA THR A 179 -4.24 -2.87 -10.43
C THR A 179 -4.43 -2.54 -11.89
N GLY A 180 -5.67 -2.70 -12.37
CA GLY A 180 -6.12 -2.11 -13.61
C GLY A 180 -6.29 -0.59 -13.47
N ARG A 181 -6.89 0.04 -14.45
CA ARG A 181 -7.14 1.48 -14.49
C ARG A 181 -8.45 1.83 -13.81
N ILE A 182 -8.48 2.99 -13.15
CA ILE A 182 -9.73 3.67 -12.85
C ILE A 182 -9.92 4.76 -13.90
N THR A 183 -11.02 4.70 -14.63
CA THR A 183 -11.36 5.66 -15.67
C THR A 183 -12.39 6.71 -15.21
N ASN A 184 -12.94 6.57 -14.00
CA ASN A 184 -13.89 7.55 -13.47
C ASN A 184 -13.18 8.88 -13.16
N THR A 185 -13.55 9.89 -13.95
CA THR A 185 -12.99 11.25 -13.88
C THR A 185 -13.58 12.08 -12.74
N ALA A 186 -14.74 11.70 -12.21
CA ALA A 186 -15.46 12.52 -11.21
C ALA A 186 -14.65 12.71 -9.91
N ASN A 187 -13.76 11.78 -9.59
CA ASN A 187 -12.89 11.85 -8.41
C ASN A 187 -11.42 12.20 -8.74
N GLY A 188 -11.14 12.70 -9.95
CA GLY A 188 -9.84 13.21 -10.35
C GLY A 188 -8.70 12.20 -10.24
N GLY A 189 -8.96 10.89 -10.42
CA GLY A 189 -7.95 9.84 -10.30
C GLY A 189 -7.43 9.60 -8.87
N THR A 190 -8.00 10.24 -7.86
CA THR A 190 -7.58 10.05 -6.45
C THR A 190 -8.07 8.73 -5.86
N GLY A 191 -8.94 8.04 -6.57
CA GLY A 191 -9.64 6.86 -6.07
C GLY A 191 -8.77 5.61 -5.89
N MET A 192 -7.61 5.49 -6.56
CA MET A 192 -6.73 4.33 -6.43
C MET A 192 -5.55 4.61 -5.50
N ASN A 193 -5.36 3.75 -4.52
CA ASN A 193 -4.18 3.76 -3.65
C ASN A 193 -3.61 2.34 -3.59
N VAL A 194 -2.34 2.19 -3.92
CA VAL A 194 -1.67 0.90 -4.02
C VAL A 194 -0.36 0.95 -3.23
N GLY A 195 -0.17 -0.01 -2.36
CA GLY A 195 1.06 -0.09 -1.55
C GLY A 195 1.53 -1.51 -1.33
N GLY A 196 2.83 -1.72 -1.32
CA GLY A 196 3.38 -3.04 -1.01
C GLY A 196 3.02 -3.51 0.41
N ILE A 197 2.98 -2.59 1.37
CA ILE A 197 2.61 -2.87 2.77
C ILE A 197 1.19 -2.37 3.08
N CYS A 198 0.91 -1.09 2.82
CA CYS A 198 -0.40 -0.52 3.12
C CYS A 198 -0.85 0.43 2.01
N ALA A 199 -2.11 0.34 1.58
CA ALA A 199 -2.56 1.23 0.52
C ALA A 199 -2.90 2.64 1.03
N PHE A 200 -3.56 2.73 2.18
CA PHE A 200 -3.98 4.02 2.74
C PHE A 200 -3.89 4.04 4.26
N THR A 201 -3.41 5.14 4.82
CA THR A 201 -3.35 5.31 6.28
C THR A 201 -4.17 6.48 6.78
N LEU A 202 -4.71 6.36 7.98
CA LEU A 202 -5.59 7.33 8.64
C LEU A 202 -5.29 7.46 10.12
N GLY A 203 -5.68 8.60 10.69
CA GLY A 203 -5.62 8.83 12.13
C GLY A 203 -4.22 9.09 12.66
N ALA A 204 -4.12 9.17 13.98
CA ALA A 204 -2.89 9.41 14.71
C ALA A 204 -2.18 8.10 15.09
N GLY A 205 -0.87 8.15 15.33
CA GLY A 205 -0.11 7.03 15.87
C GLY A 205 0.11 5.86 14.90
N ILE A 206 0.00 6.10 13.59
CA ILE A 206 0.40 5.13 12.57
C ILE A 206 1.92 4.92 12.66
N LYS A 207 2.32 3.65 12.76
CA LYS A 207 3.72 3.25 12.65
C LYS A 207 3.85 2.14 11.63
N ILE A 208 4.68 2.34 10.62
CA ILE A 208 5.11 1.32 9.66
C ILE A 208 6.62 1.21 9.83
N ASP A 209 7.05 0.23 10.61
CA ASP A 209 8.43 0.13 11.06
C ASP A 209 9.01 -1.26 10.79
N TYR A 210 10.27 -1.33 10.38
CA TYR A 210 10.92 -2.58 9.97
C TYR A 210 10.10 -3.40 8.96
N CYS A 211 9.46 -2.73 7.99
CA CYS A 211 8.72 -3.38 6.92
C CYS A 211 9.58 -3.54 5.67
N THR A 212 9.37 -4.63 4.95
CA THR A 212 10.04 -4.87 3.67
C THR A 212 9.02 -5.22 2.60
N ASN A 213 9.06 -4.51 1.47
CA ASN A 213 8.34 -4.91 0.28
C ASN A 213 9.32 -5.44 -0.77
N ASN A 214 9.11 -6.68 -1.21
CA ASN A 214 9.84 -7.32 -2.30
C ASN A 214 9.00 -7.46 -3.57
N GLY A 215 7.67 -7.39 -3.45
CA GLY A 215 6.74 -7.50 -4.56
C GLY A 215 6.68 -6.24 -5.42
N GLU A 216 6.32 -6.42 -6.67
CA GLU A 216 6.03 -5.31 -7.59
C GLU A 216 4.75 -4.58 -7.18
N VAL A 217 4.76 -3.25 -7.31
CA VAL A 217 3.58 -2.40 -7.13
C VAL A 217 3.25 -1.75 -8.46
N SER A 218 2.14 -2.16 -9.08
CA SER A 218 1.64 -1.56 -10.32
C SER A 218 0.38 -0.75 -10.07
N ALA A 219 0.44 0.56 -10.36
CA ALA A 219 -0.65 1.51 -10.14
C ALA A 219 -0.82 2.41 -11.38
N PRO A 220 -1.51 1.94 -12.45
CA PRO A 220 -1.69 2.71 -13.68
C PRO A 220 -2.36 4.06 -13.46
N THR A 221 -3.20 4.16 -12.43
CA THR A 221 -3.88 5.40 -12.04
C THR A 221 -3.80 5.61 -10.54
N GLY A 222 -3.79 6.85 -10.08
CA GLY A 222 -3.81 7.18 -8.66
C GLY A 222 -2.42 7.22 -8.02
N ARG A 223 -2.27 6.57 -6.86
CA ARG A 223 -1.06 6.68 -6.04
C ARG A 223 -0.45 5.31 -5.77
N GLY A 224 0.76 5.09 -6.27
CA GLY A 224 1.54 3.88 -6.04
C GLY A 224 2.76 4.16 -5.18
N GLY A 225 2.96 3.38 -4.14
CA GLY A 225 4.14 3.44 -3.29
C GLY A 225 4.67 2.07 -2.94
N GLY A 226 5.99 1.90 -2.97
CA GLY A 226 6.61 0.61 -2.66
C GLY A 226 6.25 0.09 -1.27
N LEU A 227 6.08 0.99 -0.31
CA LEU A 227 5.57 0.67 1.03
C LEU A 227 4.12 1.13 1.20
N VAL A 228 3.83 2.40 0.91
CA VAL A 228 2.51 3.00 1.19
C VAL A 228 1.99 3.79 0.00
N GLY A 229 0.76 3.52 -0.44
CA GLY A 229 0.13 4.28 -1.51
C GLY A 229 -0.14 5.72 -1.12
N THR A 230 -0.89 5.94 -0.05
CA THR A 230 -1.12 7.27 0.54
C THR A 230 -0.88 7.23 2.05
N LEU A 231 0.06 8.04 2.47
CA LEU A 231 0.39 8.22 3.87
C LEU A 231 -0.36 9.42 4.44
N GLY A 232 -1.44 9.14 5.13
CA GLY A 232 -2.20 10.09 5.91
C GLY A 232 -1.84 10.02 7.40
N GLY A 233 -2.18 11.05 8.14
CA GLY A 233 -1.91 11.10 9.57
C GLY A 233 -2.82 12.09 10.30
N SER A 234 -2.60 12.28 11.58
CA SER A 234 -3.30 13.26 12.40
C SER A 234 -2.55 14.60 12.42
N THR A 235 -3.27 15.68 12.71
CA THR A 235 -2.70 17.01 12.97
C THR A 235 -2.08 17.13 14.35
N SER A 236 -2.26 16.13 15.22
CA SER A 236 -1.72 16.12 16.60
C SER A 236 -0.22 15.79 16.59
N GLU A 237 0.58 16.60 17.23
CA GLU A 237 2.05 16.40 17.33
C GLU A 237 2.43 15.20 18.20
N GLU A 238 1.65 14.89 19.22
CA GLU A 238 1.97 13.84 20.18
C GLU A 238 1.87 12.42 19.60
N ASN A 239 1.13 12.23 18.51
CA ASN A 239 0.91 10.91 17.89
C ASN A 239 1.12 10.99 16.37
N GLY A 240 2.29 11.44 15.95
CA GLY A 240 2.66 11.55 14.54
C GLY A 240 2.58 10.22 13.79
N THR A 241 2.48 10.32 12.48
CA THR A 241 2.56 9.18 11.57
C THR A 241 3.99 9.00 11.11
N ALA A 242 4.54 7.79 11.23
CA ALA A 242 5.90 7.47 10.79
C ALA A 242 5.95 6.23 9.91
N VAL A 243 6.82 6.30 8.89
CA VAL A 243 7.36 5.14 8.18
C VAL A 243 8.85 5.14 8.45
N SER A 244 9.37 4.10 9.10
CA SER A 244 10.76 4.08 9.55
C SER A 244 11.43 2.73 9.31
N ASN A 245 12.77 2.73 9.24
CA ASN A 245 13.62 1.53 9.16
C ASN A 245 13.17 0.49 8.11
N SER A 246 12.45 0.94 7.08
CA SER A 246 11.73 0.09 6.14
C SER A 246 12.37 0.12 4.75
N VAL A 247 12.16 -0.96 3.99
CA VAL A 247 12.84 -1.16 2.71
C VAL A 247 11.85 -1.50 1.62
N ASN A 248 11.95 -0.81 0.48
CA ASN A 248 11.32 -1.26 -0.76
C ASN A 248 12.38 -1.84 -1.70
N ASN A 249 12.22 -3.09 -2.09
CA ASN A 249 13.01 -3.77 -3.10
C ASN A 249 12.24 -3.95 -4.42
N GLY A 250 10.90 -3.88 -4.36
CA GLY A 250 10.04 -4.07 -5.51
C GLY A 250 10.01 -2.87 -6.45
N THR A 251 9.81 -3.12 -7.72
CA THR A 251 9.56 -2.06 -8.70
C THR A 251 8.20 -1.41 -8.44
N VAL A 252 8.13 -0.09 -8.55
CA VAL A 252 6.87 0.67 -8.53
C VAL A 252 6.65 1.24 -9.92
N GLN A 253 5.54 0.88 -10.57
CA GLN A 253 5.31 1.30 -11.94
C GLN A 253 3.84 1.59 -12.26
N ASP A 254 3.64 2.27 -13.37
CA ASP A 254 2.29 2.58 -13.85
C ASP A 254 1.77 1.61 -14.90
N ASP A 255 2.53 0.58 -15.25
CA ASP A 255 2.19 -0.46 -16.24
C ASP A 255 1.19 0.02 -17.33
N ALA A 256 1.58 1.09 -17.97
CA ALA A 256 0.68 1.79 -18.88
C ALA A 256 0.71 1.17 -20.29
N ALA A 257 0.33 -0.08 -20.38
CA ALA A 257 0.04 -0.71 -21.67
C ALA A 257 -1.26 -0.16 -22.28
N GLY A 258 -1.33 1.15 -22.52
CA GLY A 258 -2.49 1.71 -23.19
C GLY A 258 -2.62 3.22 -23.05
N GLN A 259 -3.06 3.83 -24.12
CA GLN A 259 -3.24 5.27 -24.22
C GLN A 259 -4.35 5.75 -23.29
N TYR A 260 -4.05 6.75 -22.46
CA TYR A 260 -5.08 7.57 -21.84
C TYR A 260 -5.60 8.57 -22.83
N GLY A 261 -6.82 8.39 -23.28
CA GLY A 261 -7.59 9.41 -24.01
C GLY A 261 -8.26 10.42 -23.07
N GLY A 262 -7.72 10.66 -21.88
CA GLY A 262 -8.35 11.49 -20.86
C GLY A 262 -7.78 12.89 -20.73
N SER A 263 -8.56 13.78 -20.13
CA SER A 263 -8.20 15.19 -19.89
C SER A 263 -6.98 15.33 -18.98
N ARG A 264 -6.34 16.50 -19.02
CA ARG A 264 -5.17 16.88 -18.22
C ARG A 264 -5.31 16.65 -16.71
N ASP A 265 -6.51 16.50 -16.19
CA ASP A 265 -6.79 16.36 -14.76
C ASP A 265 -6.29 15.04 -14.15
N TYR A 266 -6.14 13.99 -14.94
CA TYR A 266 -5.56 12.72 -14.49
C TYR A 266 -4.10 12.85 -14.05
N TYR A 267 -3.32 13.66 -14.75
CA TYR A 267 -1.89 13.82 -14.46
C TYR A 267 -1.62 14.46 -13.11
N ASN A 268 -2.54 15.33 -12.65
CA ASN A 268 -2.38 16.06 -11.40
C ASN A 268 -2.49 15.17 -10.15
N TYR A 269 -3.16 14.03 -10.27
CA TYR A 269 -3.46 13.16 -9.13
C TYR A 269 -2.58 11.92 -9.09
N LYS A 270 -1.93 11.56 -10.18
CA LYS A 270 -1.02 10.41 -10.24
C LYS A 270 0.28 10.72 -9.49
N ARG A 271 0.65 9.80 -8.60
CA ARG A 271 1.81 9.97 -7.72
C ARG A 271 2.48 8.63 -7.51
N MET A 272 3.76 8.55 -7.89
CA MET A 272 4.54 7.33 -7.78
C MET A 272 5.77 7.58 -6.90
N GLY A 273 5.96 6.76 -5.88
CA GLY A 273 7.11 6.87 -5.01
C GLY A 273 7.72 5.52 -4.66
N GLY A 274 9.03 5.45 -4.63
CA GLY A 274 9.72 4.23 -4.24
C GLY A 274 9.37 3.76 -2.83
N LEU A 275 9.05 4.69 -1.94
CA LEU A 275 8.54 4.38 -0.60
C LEU A 275 7.05 4.72 -0.47
N VAL A 276 6.64 5.95 -0.82
CA VAL A 276 5.29 6.45 -0.60
C VAL A 276 4.77 7.17 -1.85
N GLY A 277 3.61 6.78 -2.35
CA GLY A 277 3.01 7.44 -3.52
C GLY A 277 2.70 8.91 -3.25
N GLY A 278 2.04 9.22 -2.17
CA GLY A 278 1.82 10.60 -1.74
C GLY A 278 1.52 10.74 -0.27
N THR A 279 1.81 11.92 0.26
CA THR A 279 1.42 12.30 1.61
C THR A 279 0.25 13.29 1.58
N VAL A 280 -0.60 13.24 2.58
CA VAL A 280 -1.64 14.26 2.77
C VAL A 280 -1.07 15.45 3.54
N THR A 281 -1.72 16.63 3.43
CA THR A 281 -1.28 17.86 4.10
C THR A 281 -1.29 17.66 5.60
N ASN A 282 -0.11 17.45 6.18
CA ASN A 282 0.05 17.35 7.63
C ASN A 282 1.52 17.50 8.02
N ASN A 283 1.79 18.35 9.01
CA ASN A 283 3.15 18.67 9.43
C ASN A 283 3.83 17.55 10.25
N ASN A 284 3.10 16.51 10.66
CA ASN A 284 3.56 15.47 11.60
C ASN A 284 3.77 14.10 10.94
N ILE A 285 3.93 14.08 9.63
CA ILE A 285 4.29 12.87 8.88
C ILE A 285 5.82 12.83 8.73
N ARG A 286 6.40 11.69 9.11
CA ARG A 286 7.85 11.46 9.02
C ARG A 286 8.13 10.18 8.23
N ILE A 287 9.16 10.23 7.39
CA ILE A 287 9.70 9.07 6.68
C ILE A 287 11.19 9.04 7.02
N GLU A 288 11.63 8.02 7.78
CA GLU A 288 12.94 8.05 8.41
C GLU A 288 13.71 6.76 8.21
N TYR A 289 14.99 6.88 7.87
CA TYR A 289 15.92 5.74 7.77
C TYR A 289 15.44 4.62 6.86
N CYS A 290 14.67 4.96 5.84
CA CYS A 290 14.13 4.02 4.87
C CYS A 290 15.04 3.91 3.65
N THR A 291 14.98 2.76 2.98
CA THR A 291 15.74 2.55 1.74
C THR A 291 14.80 2.16 0.60
N ASN A 292 14.92 2.86 -0.52
CA ASN A 292 14.36 2.40 -1.78
C ASN A 292 15.46 1.78 -2.63
N ASN A 293 15.41 0.46 -2.84
CA ASN A 293 16.25 -0.28 -3.78
C ASN A 293 15.53 -0.52 -5.11
N GLY A 294 14.19 -0.46 -5.11
CA GLY A 294 13.34 -0.71 -6.27
C GLY A 294 13.33 0.45 -7.25
N ASN A 295 13.15 0.15 -8.53
CA ASN A 295 12.99 1.15 -9.55
C ASN A 295 11.60 1.80 -9.48
N VAL A 296 11.47 3.04 -9.95
CA VAL A 296 10.18 3.73 -10.08
C VAL A 296 10.02 4.20 -11.52
N PHE A 297 9.03 3.65 -12.20
CA PHE A 297 8.80 3.89 -13.61
C PHE A 297 7.41 4.49 -13.86
N SER A 298 7.35 5.64 -14.53
CA SER A 298 6.10 6.27 -14.91
C SER A 298 6.10 6.71 -16.37
N GLN A 299 5.57 5.85 -17.22
CA GLN A 299 5.45 6.10 -18.64
C GLN A 299 4.50 7.26 -18.94
N LEU A 300 3.41 7.38 -18.19
CA LEU A 300 2.42 8.44 -18.40
C LEU A 300 2.85 9.81 -17.87
N GLY A 301 3.98 9.85 -17.17
CA GLY A 301 4.43 11.04 -16.49
C GLY A 301 3.53 11.40 -15.30
N CYS A 302 4.14 11.77 -14.20
CA CYS A 302 3.44 12.23 -13.00
C CYS A 302 4.47 12.73 -11.97
N ARG A 303 4.02 12.99 -10.77
CA ARG A 303 4.90 13.25 -9.63
C ARG A 303 5.57 11.95 -9.21
N THR A 304 6.77 11.70 -9.77
CA THR A 304 7.50 10.44 -9.59
C THR A 304 8.77 10.70 -8.80
N GLY A 305 8.92 10.05 -7.65
CA GLY A 305 10.06 10.26 -6.77
C GLY A 305 10.67 8.97 -6.23
N GLY A 306 11.96 9.01 -5.93
CA GLY A 306 12.67 7.88 -5.33
C GLY A 306 12.16 7.54 -3.93
N PHE A 307 11.70 8.52 -3.18
CA PHE A 307 11.04 8.34 -1.90
C PHE A 307 9.53 8.57 -2.03
N VAL A 308 9.12 9.77 -2.45
CA VAL A 308 7.72 10.19 -2.44
C VAL A 308 7.33 10.86 -3.74
N GLY A 309 6.21 10.44 -4.32
CA GLY A 309 5.68 11.11 -5.51
C GLY A 309 5.26 12.56 -5.22
N HIS A 310 4.44 12.77 -4.19
CA HIS A 310 4.03 14.09 -3.71
C HIS A 310 4.30 14.24 -2.22
N ASN A 311 5.32 15.02 -1.87
CA ASN A 311 5.80 15.16 -0.52
C ASN A 311 5.25 16.39 0.22
N GLN A 312 4.69 16.14 1.40
CA GLN A 312 4.33 17.13 2.42
C GLN A 312 4.82 16.68 3.82
N ALA A 313 5.72 15.69 3.85
CA ALA A 313 6.27 15.09 5.05
C ALA A 313 7.72 15.52 5.28
N THR A 314 8.22 15.27 6.48
CA THR A 314 9.65 15.34 6.76
C THR A 314 10.31 13.99 6.44
N ILE A 315 11.30 13.99 5.54
CA ILE A 315 12.06 12.82 5.13
C ILE A 315 13.49 12.97 5.65
N VAL A 316 13.94 12.00 6.45
CA VAL A 316 15.25 12.08 7.14
C VAL A 316 16.01 10.76 6.98
N GLY A 317 17.31 10.83 6.67
CA GLY A 317 18.22 9.69 6.70
C GLY A 317 17.85 8.56 5.73
N CYS A 318 17.06 8.85 4.69
CA CYS A 318 16.64 7.86 3.71
C CYS A 318 17.67 7.71 2.57
N VAL A 319 17.66 6.53 1.94
CA VAL A 319 18.55 6.21 0.82
C VAL A 319 17.74 5.77 -0.38
N ASN A 320 17.92 6.43 -1.54
CA ASN A 320 17.39 5.94 -2.81
C ASN A 320 18.51 5.34 -3.65
N LYS A 321 18.38 4.07 -4.01
CA LYS A 321 19.28 3.32 -4.90
C LYS A 321 18.62 2.93 -6.22
N GLY A 322 17.28 3.00 -6.28
CA GLY A 322 16.51 2.67 -7.47
C GLY A 322 16.63 3.72 -8.57
N THR A 323 16.47 3.28 -9.80
CA THR A 323 16.38 4.16 -10.97
C THR A 323 14.97 4.74 -11.08
N ILE A 324 14.89 6.04 -11.31
CA ILE A 324 13.62 6.77 -11.43
C ILE A 324 13.49 7.25 -12.87
N LEU A 325 12.53 6.73 -13.60
CA LEU A 325 12.21 7.19 -14.95
C LEU A 325 10.75 7.63 -15.04
N ALA A 326 10.53 8.84 -15.53
CA ALA A 326 9.18 9.33 -15.79
C ALA A 326 9.19 10.33 -16.94
N ASN A 327 8.10 10.39 -17.69
CA ASN A 327 7.92 11.48 -18.63
C ASN A 327 7.57 12.77 -17.88
N ILE A 328 8.07 13.88 -18.40
CA ILE A 328 7.78 15.20 -17.87
C ILE A 328 6.39 15.62 -18.34
N THR A 329 5.53 15.99 -17.41
CA THR A 329 4.22 16.55 -17.71
C THR A 329 4.20 18.03 -17.41
N TYR A 330 3.66 18.81 -18.34
CA TYR A 330 3.49 20.25 -18.22
C TYR A 330 2.03 20.57 -17.90
N ASP A 331 1.81 21.15 -16.75
CA ASP A 331 0.54 21.76 -16.42
C ASP A 331 0.58 23.26 -16.79
N ALA A 332 -0.39 23.74 -17.54
CA ALA A 332 -0.45 25.16 -17.90
C ALA A 332 -0.64 26.00 -16.62
N GLY A 333 0.43 26.67 -16.19
CA GLY A 333 0.44 27.52 -14.98
C GLY A 333 0.94 26.84 -13.71
N ALA A 334 1.34 25.57 -13.75
CA ALA A 334 1.92 24.84 -12.62
C ALA A 334 3.43 24.56 -12.86
N PRO A 335 4.21 24.34 -11.80
CA PRO A 335 5.60 23.89 -11.95
C PRO A 335 5.64 22.53 -12.66
N GLN A 336 6.71 22.31 -13.41
CA GLN A 336 6.95 21.03 -14.08
C GLN A 336 6.93 19.89 -13.07
N HIS A 337 6.21 18.83 -13.41
CA HIS A 337 6.22 17.58 -12.67
C HIS A 337 6.99 16.54 -13.47
N GLY A 338 7.98 15.93 -12.87
CA GLY A 338 8.84 14.95 -13.51
C GLY A 338 9.51 14.05 -12.50
N PRO A 339 10.48 13.25 -12.97
CA PRO A 339 11.22 12.37 -12.08
C PRO A 339 12.12 13.17 -11.14
N GLY A 340 12.06 12.85 -9.86
CA GLY A 340 12.96 13.39 -8.83
C GLY A 340 13.65 12.28 -8.03
N TRP A 341 14.93 12.46 -7.71
CA TRP A 341 15.67 11.46 -6.95
C TRP A 341 15.07 11.20 -5.56
N ALA A 342 14.50 12.21 -4.94
CA ALA A 342 13.81 12.14 -3.65
C ALA A 342 12.29 12.23 -3.83
N CYS A 343 11.82 13.32 -4.41
CA CYS A 343 10.40 13.61 -4.55
C CYS A 343 10.08 14.06 -5.97
N GLY A 344 8.97 13.58 -6.52
CA GLY A 344 8.46 14.09 -7.79
C GLY A 344 7.93 15.52 -7.68
N TYR A 345 7.37 15.86 -6.53
CA TYR A 345 6.95 17.21 -6.17
C TYR A 345 6.98 17.37 -4.65
N SER A 346 7.53 18.46 -4.15
CA SER A 346 7.54 18.78 -2.73
C SER A 346 6.82 20.10 -2.48
N ALA A 347 5.62 20.03 -1.90
CA ALA A 347 4.79 21.22 -1.65
C ALA A 347 5.19 21.96 -0.38
N LYS A 348 5.46 21.21 0.71
CA LYS A 348 5.82 21.74 2.04
C LYS A 348 6.76 20.82 2.80
N GLY A 349 7.18 19.70 2.17
CA GLY A 349 8.00 18.70 2.82
C GLY A 349 9.46 19.11 2.94
N LEU A 350 10.13 18.59 3.95
CA LEU A 350 11.56 18.73 4.16
C LEU A 350 12.26 17.41 3.82
N VAL A 351 13.37 17.48 3.08
CA VAL A 351 14.24 16.34 2.81
C VAL A 351 15.63 16.68 3.37
N THR A 352 16.12 15.89 4.30
CA THR A 352 17.40 16.17 4.96
C THR A 352 18.17 14.89 5.29
N GLN A 353 19.49 14.95 5.28
CA GLN A 353 20.40 13.84 5.61
C GLN A 353 20.13 12.58 4.76
N CYS A 354 19.59 12.74 3.54
CA CYS A 354 19.27 11.64 2.65
C CYS A 354 20.41 11.42 1.65
N ALA A 355 20.55 10.16 1.23
CA ALA A 355 21.55 9.77 0.23
C ALA A 355 20.88 9.31 -1.07
N LYS A 356 21.55 9.59 -2.18
CA LYS A 356 21.15 9.23 -3.52
C LYS A 356 22.20 8.32 -4.15
N GLY A 357 21.76 7.25 -4.74
CA GLY A 357 22.61 6.30 -5.47
C GLY A 357 21.96 5.83 -6.76
N GLY A 358 20.69 6.16 -6.96
CA GLY A 358 19.94 5.81 -8.16
C GLY A 358 20.11 6.81 -9.30
N ARG A 359 19.60 6.42 -10.48
CA ARG A 359 19.60 7.23 -11.68
C ARG A 359 18.25 7.92 -11.86
N VAL A 360 18.23 9.08 -12.53
CA VAL A 360 17.01 9.83 -12.79
C VAL A 360 17.00 10.28 -14.24
N GLY A 361 15.94 9.99 -14.97
CA GLY A 361 15.82 10.36 -16.37
C GLY A 361 14.40 10.36 -16.91
N GLU A 362 14.25 10.84 -18.12
CA GLU A 362 12.99 10.83 -18.85
C GLU A 362 12.69 9.41 -19.38
N TRP A 363 11.45 8.94 -19.21
CA TRP A 363 11.05 7.60 -19.60
C TRP A 363 11.28 7.32 -21.10
N ASP A 364 10.80 8.17 -21.98
CA ASP A 364 10.92 7.94 -23.42
C ASP A 364 12.37 7.89 -23.91
N THR A 365 13.28 8.55 -23.21
CA THR A 365 14.71 8.55 -23.53
C THR A 365 15.43 7.31 -23.02
N TYR A 366 15.08 6.79 -21.85
CA TYR A 366 15.88 5.79 -21.14
C TYR A 366 15.16 4.47 -20.87
N LYS A 367 13.91 4.27 -21.29
CA LYS A 367 13.13 3.06 -21.04
C LYS A 367 13.81 1.76 -21.49
N ASP A 368 14.53 1.83 -22.62
CA ASP A 368 15.23 0.68 -23.19
C ASP A 368 16.66 0.51 -22.62
N ASN A 369 17.18 1.50 -21.93
CA ASN A 369 18.47 1.48 -21.26
C ASN A 369 18.44 2.30 -19.96
N PRO A 370 17.77 1.82 -18.90
CA PRO A 370 17.66 2.53 -17.62
C PRO A 370 19.01 2.84 -16.96
N SER A 371 20.03 1.99 -17.19
CA SER A 371 21.38 2.22 -16.68
C SER A 371 22.13 3.35 -17.38
N GLY A 372 21.65 3.80 -18.55
CA GLY A 372 22.16 4.95 -19.27
C GLY A 372 21.65 6.30 -18.76
N ALA A 373 20.59 6.30 -17.92
CA ALA A 373 20.07 7.53 -17.34
C ALA A 373 21.14 8.23 -16.46
N PRO A 374 21.10 9.57 -16.33
CA PRO A 374 22.04 10.30 -15.50
C PRO A 374 22.03 9.82 -14.04
N GLU A 375 23.18 9.82 -13.39
CA GLU A 375 23.21 9.72 -11.93
C GLU A 375 22.51 10.93 -11.33
N ALA A 376 21.82 10.72 -10.22
CA ALA A 376 21.10 11.78 -9.54
C ALA A 376 22.07 12.92 -9.15
N THR A 377 21.89 14.08 -9.75
CA THR A 377 22.68 15.28 -9.41
C THR A 377 22.15 15.94 -8.14
N ASN A 378 22.90 16.87 -7.56
CA ASN A 378 22.66 17.44 -6.25
C ASN A 378 21.49 18.43 -6.15
N ASP A 379 20.60 18.49 -7.12
CA ASP A 379 19.56 19.51 -7.15
C ASP A 379 18.37 19.12 -6.27
N ASN A 380 18.31 19.82 -5.14
CA ASN A 380 17.30 19.97 -4.08
C ASN A 380 17.05 18.78 -3.15
#